data_894f3d7ab85c1454779a32fa4ea04543
#
_entry.id   894f3d7ab85c1454779a32fa4ea04543
#
_cell.length_a   1.000
_cell.length_b   1.000
_cell.length_c   1.000
_cell.angle_alpha   90.00
_cell.angle_beta   90.00
_cell.angle_gamma   90.00
#
_symmetry.space_group_name_H-M   'P 1'
#
loop_
_entity.id
_entity.type
_entity.pdbx_description
1 polymer ?
#
loop_
_entity_poly.entity_id
_entity_poly.type
_entity_poly.pdbx_seq_one_letter_code
_entity_poly.pdbx_strand_id
1 'polypeptide(L)'
;GRIYPAIHGAEKLTIFQPREENVIAGGSVLIQGAGWVDQDVPLRIEIINRAGDVLGSGQVELDAPAVGQLGTFSVEITYQTSQQQWARIGVYELHDEVPGLVHYTSVGVWLGP
;
A
#
# COMPACT_ATOMS: atom_id res chain seq x y z
N GLY A 1 0.37 -0.23 27.83
CA GLY A 1 0.42 -0.11 27.62
C GLY A 1 0.23 -0.60 27.23
N ARG A 2 0.20 -0.54 27.23
CA ARG A 2 0.15 -0.70 26.80
C ARG A 2 0.50 -0.94 26.02
N ILE A 3 0.51 -1.04 25.84
CA ILE A 3 0.97 -1.04 25.12
C ILE A 3 1.08 -1.37 24.26
N TYR A 4 1.05 -1.29 24.01
CA TYR A 4 1.24 -1.38 23.05
C TYR A 4 1.88 -1.85 22.41
N PRO A 5 1.86 -2.05 22.37
CA PRO A 5 2.39 -2.43 21.75
C PRO A 5 2.96 -2.64 20.90
N ALA A 6 3.15 -2.67 21.18
CA ALA A 6 3.97 -2.74 20.25
C ALA A 6 3.68 -2.90 19.00
N ILE A 7 3.21 -3.10 18.97
CA ILE A 7 2.96 -3.22 17.88
C ILE A 7 2.98 -2.26 17.07
N HIS A 8 2.97 -1.44 17.63
CA HIS A 8 2.87 -0.50 17.02
C HIS A 8 3.87 0.00 16.27
N GLY A 9 4.99 -0.10 16.62
CA GLY A 9 6.09 0.34 15.87
C GLY A 9 6.26 -0.44 14.62
N ALA A 10 5.69 -1.59 14.58
CA ALA A 10 5.83 -2.44 13.43
C ALA A 10 4.94 -2.02 12.28
N GLU A 11 3.95 -1.20 12.57
CA GLU A 11 2.99 -0.86 11.53
C GLU A 11 3.15 0.58 11.13
N LYS A 12 4.23 0.84 10.43
CA LYS A 12 4.50 2.18 9.95
C LYS A 12 3.49 2.63 8.90
N LEU A 13 2.92 1.69 8.16
CA LEU A 13 1.99 2.01 7.09
C LEU A 13 0.68 1.26 7.30
N THR A 14 -0.43 1.94 7.05
CA THR A 14 -1.76 1.35 7.16
C THR A 14 -2.58 1.78 5.97
N ILE A 15 -3.30 0.84 5.36
CA ILE A 15 -4.22 1.12 4.26
C ILE A 15 -5.62 1.23 4.84
N PHE A 16 -6.28 2.37 4.62
CA PHE A 16 -7.66 2.57 5.04
C PHE A 16 -8.65 2.13 3.97
N GLN A 17 -8.28 2.33 2.70
CA GLN A 17 -9.09 1.94 1.55
C GLN A 17 -8.18 1.41 0.47
N PRO A 18 -8.57 0.36 -0.23
CA PRO A 18 -9.78 -0.43 0.03
C PRO A 18 -9.60 -1.29 1.28
N ARG A 19 -10.68 -1.86 1.75
CA ARG A 19 -10.64 -2.78 2.89
C ARG A 19 -10.50 -4.20 2.40
N GLU A 20 -10.09 -5.06 3.31
CA GLU A 20 -9.93 -6.48 3.02
C GLU A 20 -11.23 -7.03 2.42
N GLU A 21 -11.10 -7.78 1.34
CA GLU A 21 -12.20 -8.45 0.64
C GLU A 21 -13.16 -7.51 -0.08
N ASN A 22 -12.83 -6.23 -0.21
CA ASN A 22 -13.64 -5.33 -1.04
C ASN A 22 -13.67 -5.84 -2.47
N VAL A 23 -14.76 -5.52 -3.18
CA VAL A 23 -14.91 -5.82 -4.59
C VAL A 23 -14.75 -4.51 -5.35
N ILE A 24 -13.80 -4.46 -6.27
CA ILE A 24 -13.43 -3.26 -6.99
C ILE A 24 -13.56 -3.54 -8.48
N ALA A 25 -14.11 -2.59 -9.22
CA ALA A 25 -14.30 -2.73 -10.65
C ALA A 25 -14.05 -1.38 -11.31
N GLY A 26 -13.94 -1.38 -12.63
CA GLY A 26 -13.82 -0.16 -13.41
C GLY A 26 -12.42 0.21 -13.85
N GLY A 27 -11.42 -0.63 -13.55
CA GLY A 27 -10.08 -0.42 -14.08
C GLY A 27 -9.18 0.50 -13.27
N SER A 28 -9.65 1.03 -12.15
CA SER A 28 -8.80 1.79 -11.24
C SER A 28 -9.29 1.63 -9.82
N VAL A 29 -8.39 1.90 -8.87
CA VAL A 29 -8.72 1.79 -7.45
C VAL A 29 -8.07 2.94 -6.71
N LEU A 30 -8.84 3.55 -5.82
CA LEU A 30 -8.33 4.61 -4.95
C LEU A 30 -7.76 3.95 -3.70
N ILE A 31 -6.49 4.24 -3.42
CA ILE A 31 -5.78 3.67 -2.29
C ILE A 31 -5.44 4.81 -1.35
N GLN A 32 -5.91 4.71 -0.12
CA GLN A 32 -5.69 5.74 0.89
C GLN A 32 -5.19 5.11 2.17
N GLY A 33 -4.31 5.81 2.84
CA GLY A 33 -3.78 5.30 4.09
C GLY A 33 -3.00 6.36 4.84
N ALA A 34 -2.28 5.89 5.85
CA ALA A 34 -1.48 6.76 6.70
C ALA A 34 -0.23 6.01 7.15
N GLY A 35 0.73 6.76 7.64
CA GLY A 35 1.96 6.18 8.15
C GLY A 35 3.07 7.20 8.26
N TRP A 36 4.28 6.70 8.38
CA TRP A 36 5.46 7.54 8.44
C TRP A 36 6.62 6.79 7.79
N VAL A 37 7.62 7.54 7.35
CA VAL A 37 8.80 6.99 6.69
C VAL A 37 10.06 7.54 7.38
N ASP A 38 11.13 6.76 7.34
CA ASP A 38 12.40 7.16 7.93
C ASP A 38 13.20 8.09 7.04
N GLN A 39 12.93 8.05 5.75
CA GLN A 39 13.66 8.83 4.76
C GLN A 39 12.67 9.48 3.83
N ASP A 40 13.11 10.53 3.17
CA ASP A 40 12.27 11.22 2.19
C ASP A 40 12.24 10.40 0.89
N VAL A 41 11.52 9.31 0.92
CA VAL A 41 11.39 8.41 -0.21
C VAL A 41 9.92 8.20 -0.52
N PRO A 42 9.59 7.94 -1.78
CA PRO A 42 8.19 7.68 -2.13
C PRO A 42 7.75 6.31 -1.63
N LEU A 43 6.44 6.16 -1.52
CA LEU A 43 5.81 4.88 -1.30
C LEU A 43 5.55 4.23 -2.65
N ARG A 44 5.86 2.96 -2.76
CA ARG A 44 5.59 2.18 -3.95
C ARG A 44 4.35 1.36 -3.73
N ILE A 45 3.49 1.30 -4.76
CA ILE A 45 2.28 0.49 -4.69
C ILE A 45 2.31 -0.53 -5.81
N GLU A 46 1.96 -1.77 -5.48
CA GLU A 46 1.85 -2.83 -6.48
C GLU A 46 0.59 -3.64 -6.22
N ILE A 47 -0.10 -3.97 -7.29
CA ILE A 47 -1.28 -4.83 -7.25
C ILE A 47 -0.88 -6.12 -7.93
N ILE A 48 -0.86 -7.22 -7.17
CA ILE A 48 -0.31 -8.49 -7.62
C ILE A 48 -1.37 -9.58 -7.44
N ASN A 49 -1.59 -10.38 -8.49
CA ASN A 49 -2.55 -11.47 -8.40
C ASN A 49 -1.90 -12.73 -7.80
N ARG A 50 -2.68 -13.80 -7.68
CA ARG A 50 -2.18 -15.04 -7.08
C ARG A 50 -1.07 -15.69 -7.89
N ALA A 51 -1.03 -15.44 -9.19
CA ALA A 51 0.00 -15.97 -10.04
C ALA A 51 1.31 -15.18 -9.97
N GLY A 52 1.30 -14.04 -9.28
CA GLY A 52 2.47 -13.19 -9.17
C GLY A 52 2.56 -12.13 -10.24
N ASP A 53 1.53 -11.98 -11.06
CA ASP A 53 1.53 -10.95 -12.10
C ASP A 53 1.17 -9.60 -11.50
N VAL A 54 1.87 -8.57 -11.95
CA VAL A 54 1.59 -7.20 -11.53
C VAL A 54 0.49 -6.66 -12.41
N LEU A 55 -0.67 -6.41 -11.83
CA LEU A 55 -1.83 -5.90 -12.56
C LEU A 55 -1.83 -4.38 -12.65
N GLY A 56 -1.16 -3.72 -11.73
CA GLY A 56 -1.02 -2.28 -11.72
C GLY A 56 0.04 -1.87 -10.72
N SER A 57 0.60 -0.68 -10.89
CA SER A 57 1.62 -0.19 -9.98
C SER A 57 1.71 1.33 -10.05
N GLY A 58 2.34 1.92 -9.05
CA GLY A 58 2.55 3.35 -9.02
C GLY A 58 3.35 3.76 -7.80
N GLN A 59 3.48 5.07 -7.64
CA GLN A 59 4.19 5.67 -6.52
C GLN A 59 3.39 6.86 -6.01
N VAL A 60 3.55 7.14 -4.72
CA VAL A 60 2.93 8.30 -4.11
C VAL A 60 3.81 8.78 -2.98
N GLU A 61 3.84 10.07 -2.75
CA GLU A 61 4.57 10.62 -1.62
C GLU A 61 3.65 10.75 -0.42
N LEU A 62 4.22 10.51 0.74
CA LEU A 62 3.49 10.67 1.98
C LEU A 62 3.36 12.15 2.28
N ASP A 63 2.13 12.59 2.54
CA ASP A 63 1.87 13.99 2.88
C ASP A 63 2.02 14.14 4.40
N ALA A 64 3.21 14.49 4.83
CA ALA A 64 3.56 14.63 6.24
C ALA A 64 4.33 15.93 6.43
N PRO A 65 4.28 16.52 7.63
CA PRO A 65 5.01 17.78 7.89
C PRO A 65 6.52 17.62 7.76
N ALA A 66 7.03 16.44 8.09
CA ALA A 66 8.46 16.16 7.99
C ALA A 66 8.66 14.66 7.99
N VAL A 67 9.85 14.25 7.57
CA VAL A 67 10.25 12.85 7.61
C VAL A 67 10.17 12.36 9.06
N GLY A 68 9.62 11.17 9.25
CA GLY A 68 9.47 10.58 10.57
C GLY A 68 8.20 10.96 11.26
N GLN A 69 7.40 11.84 10.68
CA GLN A 69 6.13 12.25 11.28
C GLN A 69 4.98 11.61 10.55
N LEU A 70 3.88 11.43 11.26
CA LEU A 70 2.69 10.79 10.71
C LEU A 70 2.11 11.64 9.60
N GLY A 71 1.76 11.00 8.50
CA GLY A 71 1.13 11.65 7.37
C GLY A 71 0.12 10.73 6.72
N THR A 72 -0.41 11.18 5.60
CA THR A 72 -1.40 10.42 4.84
C THR A 72 -0.95 10.30 3.40
N PHE A 73 -1.53 9.34 2.70
CA PHE A 73 -1.33 9.22 1.26
C PHE A 73 -2.65 8.86 0.61
N SER A 74 -2.77 9.26 -0.66
CA SER A 74 -3.95 8.98 -1.45
C SER A 74 -3.52 8.95 -2.91
N VAL A 75 -3.83 7.85 -3.59
CA VAL A 75 -3.42 7.69 -4.98
C VAL A 75 -4.41 6.77 -5.68
N GLU A 76 -4.67 7.07 -6.95
CA GLU A 76 -5.49 6.20 -7.79
C GLU A 76 -4.55 5.41 -8.69
N ILE A 77 -4.68 4.08 -8.65
CA ILE A 77 -3.84 3.18 -9.44
C ILE A 77 -4.71 2.50 -10.48
N THR A 78 -4.28 2.62 -11.73
CA THR A 78 -4.92 1.91 -12.83
C THR A 78 -4.42 0.49 -12.86
N TYR A 79 -5.32 -0.45 -13.09
CA TYR A 79 -4.97 -1.86 -13.19
C TYR A 79 -5.67 -2.47 -14.40
N GLN A 80 -5.19 -3.63 -14.83
CA GLN A 80 -5.77 -4.34 -15.94
C GLN A 80 -6.08 -5.77 -15.54
N THR A 81 -7.29 -6.20 -15.80
CA THR A 81 -7.69 -7.58 -15.63
C THR A 81 -8.82 -7.87 -16.61
N SER A 82 -8.86 -9.09 -17.14
CA SER A 82 -9.91 -9.49 -18.06
C SER A 82 -11.09 -10.16 -17.35
N GLN A 83 -10.92 -10.51 -16.09
CA GLN A 83 -11.97 -11.16 -15.30
C GLN A 83 -11.77 -10.84 -13.84
N GLN A 84 -12.80 -11.08 -13.06
CA GLN A 84 -12.70 -10.86 -11.62
C GLN A 84 -11.72 -11.86 -11.03
N GLN A 85 -10.81 -11.38 -10.22
CA GLN A 85 -9.82 -12.24 -9.58
C GLN A 85 -9.33 -11.61 -8.28
N TRP A 86 -8.77 -12.46 -7.43
CA TRP A 86 -8.19 -12.04 -6.16
C TRP A 86 -6.82 -11.40 -6.42
N ALA A 87 -6.56 -10.31 -5.72
CA ALA A 87 -5.26 -9.64 -5.80
C ALA A 87 -4.92 -9.02 -4.45
N ARG A 88 -3.65 -8.76 -4.25
CA ARG A 88 -3.19 -8.02 -3.08
C ARG A 88 -2.64 -6.70 -3.52
N ILE A 89 -3.02 -5.66 -2.78
CA ILE A 89 -2.48 -4.32 -2.96
C ILE A 89 -1.44 -4.13 -1.89
N GLY A 90 -0.19 -3.96 -2.29
CA GLY A 90 0.91 -3.75 -1.36
C GLY A 90 1.41 -2.32 -1.43
N VAL A 91 1.73 -1.76 -0.28
CA VAL A 91 2.32 -0.42 -0.16
C VAL A 91 3.58 -0.55 0.69
N TYR A 92 4.69 -0.03 0.19
CA TYR A 92 5.96 -0.14 0.89
C TYR A 92 6.87 1.04 0.59
N GLU A 93 7.85 1.25 1.48
CA GLU A 93 8.89 2.23 1.26
C GLU A 93 9.93 1.68 0.28
N LEU A 94 10.45 2.56 -0.57
CA LEU A 94 11.55 2.20 -1.45
C LEU A 94 12.86 2.49 -0.75
N HIS A 95 13.65 1.45 -0.52
CA HIS A 95 14.97 1.56 0.09
C HIS A 95 15.97 0.85 -0.80
N ASP A 96 16.89 1.60 -1.37
CA ASP A 96 17.87 1.01 -2.28
C ASP A 96 19.01 0.35 -1.54
N GLU A 97 19.40 0.92 -0.41
CA GLU A 97 20.58 0.44 0.25
C GLU A 97 20.32 -0.63 1.30
N VAL A 98 19.06 -0.93 1.61
CA VAL A 98 18.72 -1.91 2.64
C VAL A 98 17.67 -2.86 2.10
N PRO A 99 18.02 -3.71 1.13
CA PRO A 99 17.03 -4.60 0.52
C PRO A 99 16.45 -5.56 1.56
N GLY A 100 15.15 -5.76 1.49
CA GLY A 100 14.48 -6.66 2.40
C GLY A 100 14.07 -6.06 3.71
N LEU A 101 14.49 -4.84 4.02
CA LEU A 101 14.12 -4.16 5.26
C LEU A 101 13.15 -3.02 4.99
N VAL A 102 12.22 -3.23 4.10
CA VAL A 102 11.21 -2.24 3.76
C VAL A 102 10.00 -2.41 4.65
N HIS A 103 9.38 -1.28 4.98
CA HIS A 103 8.12 -1.31 5.70
C HIS A 103 7.01 -1.54 4.70
N TYR A 104 6.11 -2.45 5.03
CA TYR A 104 5.18 -2.99 4.07
C TYR A 104 3.82 -3.21 4.73
N THR A 105 2.78 -2.89 4.01
CA THR A 105 1.42 -3.26 4.39
C THR A 105 0.68 -3.71 3.14
N SER A 106 -0.33 -4.54 3.31
CA SER A 106 -1.09 -5.01 2.16
C SER A 106 -2.53 -5.29 2.54
N VAL A 107 -3.37 -5.31 1.51
CA VAL A 107 -4.78 -5.65 1.67
C VAL A 107 -5.17 -6.52 0.48
N GLY A 108 -5.98 -7.54 0.73
CA GLY A 108 -6.49 -8.43 -0.32
C GLY A 108 -7.86 -8.00 -0.77
N VAL A 109 -8.07 -7.99 -2.08
CA VAL A 109 -9.33 -7.51 -2.67
C VAL A 109 -9.70 -8.36 -3.87
N TRP A 110 -10.94 -8.22 -4.32
CA TRP A 110 -11.41 -8.81 -5.57
C TRP A 110 -11.42 -7.71 -6.62
N LEU A 111 -10.69 -7.91 -7.71
CA LEU A 111 -10.62 -6.93 -8.81
C LEU A 111 -11.38 -7.45 -10.00
N GLY A 112 -12.31 -6.64 -10.51
CA GLY A 112 -13.01 -6.90 -11.75
C GLY A 112 -12.64 -5.87 -12.80
N PRO A 113 -12.96 -6.16 -14.06
CA PRO A 113 -12.66 -5.22 -15.15
C PRO A 113 -13.38 -3.90 -15.01
#